data_b52d49ae7e1b0cf1bcf75528704ab0ec
#
_entry.id   b52d49ae7e1b0cf1bcf75528704ab0ec
#
_cell.length_a   1.000
_cell.length_b   1.000
_cell.length_c   1.000
_cell.angle_alpha   90.00
_cell.angle_beta   90.00
_cell.angle_gamma   90.00
#
_symmetry.space_group_name_H-M   'P 1'
#
loop_
_entity.id
_entity.type
_entity.pdbx_description
1 polymer ?
#
loop_
_entity_poly.entity_id
_entity_poly.type
_entity_poly.pdbx_seq_one_letter_code
_entity_poly.pdbx_strand_id
1 'polypeptide(L)'
;MLAYLLFPVFLFSQTTGKVIKISDGDTITLLLKGNQQKKIRLAEVDCPENGQAFGKNAKQFTSAQVFGKTVSFVETNTDRYGRSIAKVYYDDGKYLSKELIKAGMGWWYFSYSKDASLGKIQENAQYRKVGLWQDVNAVAPWDYRKMKRELRNNKKIEAAKTGTKIKAVA
;
A
#
# COMPACT_ATOMS: atom_id res chain seq x y z
N MET A 1 39.60 -25.63 -30.97
CA MET A 1 39.53 -24.42 -30.12
C MET A 1 38.06 -24.20 -29.72
N LEU A 2 37.75 -24.45 -28.45
CA LEU A 2 36.38 -24.26 -27.93
C LEU A 2 36.34 -22.84 -27.34
N ALA A 3 35.56 -21.93 -27.95
CA ALA A 3 35.36 -20.57 -27.44
C ALA A 3 34.31 -20.61 -26.34
N TYR A 4 34.71 -20.36 -25.07
CA TYR A 4 33.81 -20.14 -23.96
C TYR A 4 33.21 -18.73 -24.09
N LEU A 5 31.94 -18.64 -24.43
CA LEU A 5 31.15 -17.41 -24.34
C LEU A 5 30.79 -17.15 -22.87
N LEU A 6 31.55 -16.25 -22.24
CA LEU A 6 31.20 -15.72 -20.90
C LEU A 6 30.03 -14.73 -21.07
N PHE A 7 28.81 -15.20 -20.74
CA PHE A 7 27.67 -14.32 -20.54
C PHE A 7 27.83 -13.57 -19.21
N PRO A 8 27.80 -12.23 -19.17
CA PRO A 8 27.77 -11.48 -17.93
C PRO A 8 26.47 -11.74 -17.20
N VAL A 9 26.55 -12.43 -16.05
CA VAL A 9 25.42 -12.56 -15.13
C VAL A 9 25.28 -11.23 -14.39
N PHE A 10 24.30 -10.42 -14.79
CA PHE A 10 23.89 -9.25 -14.03
C PHE A 10 23.20 -9.71 -12.75
N LEU A 11 23.93 -9.78 -11.66
CA LEU A 11 23.38 -9.94 -10.32
C LEU A 11 22.65 -8.65 -9.95
N PHE A 12 21.34 -8.61 -10.18
CA PHE A 12 20.50 -7.59 -9.57
C PHE A 12 20.57 -7.79 -8.05
N SER A 13 21.34 -6.98 -7.37
CA SER A 13 21.40 -6.93 -5.91
C SER A 13 20.05 -6.45 -5.40
N GLN A 14 19.21 -7.40 -4.96
CA GLN A 14 17.99 -7.06 -4.24
C GLN A 14 18.38 -6.41 -2.90
N THR A 15 17.88 -5.20 -2.67
CA THR A 15 18.07 -4.53 -1.39
C THR A 15 17.21 -5.23 -0.33
N THR A 16 17.78 -5.46 0.86
CA THR A 16 17.06 -6.09 1.97
C THR A 16 16.95 -5.18 3.18
N GLY A 17 15.92 -5.41 4.01
CA GLY A 17 15.74 -4.67 5.26
C GLY A 17 14.82 -5.41 6.22
N LYS A 18 15.02 -5.20 7.52
CA LYS A 18 14.15 -5.75 8.56
C LYS A 18 12.92 -4.86 8.73
N VAL A 19 11.74 -5.44 8.73
CA VAL A 19 10.49 -4.69 8.96
C VAL A 19 10.38 -4.36 10.45
N ILE A 20 10.42 -3.08 10.80
CA ILE A 20 10.38 -2.59 12.20
C ILE A 20 9.09 -1.86 12.56
N LYS A 21 8.28 -1.49 11.56
CA LYS A 21 7.00 -0.80 11.79
C LYS A 21 6.03 -1.07 10.65
N ILE A 22 4.75 -1.22 10.99
CA ILE A 22 3.62 -1.25 10.06
C ILE A 22 2.76 -0.02 10.35
N SER A 23 2.67 0.92 9.41
CA SER A 23 1.86 2.14 9.58
C SER A 23 0.39 1.86 9.28
N ASP A 24 0.14 1.23 8.14
CA ASP A 24 -1.17 0.77 7.65
C ASP A 24 -0.98 -0.50 6.79
N GLY A 25 -2.01 -0.95 6.08
CA GLY A 25 -1.97 -2.19 5.30
C GLY A 25 -0.89 -2.22 4.22
N ASP A 26 -0.52 -1.09 3.67
CA ASP A 26 0.41 -0.97 2.54
C ASP A 26 1.60 -0.05 2.78
N THR A 27 1.84 0.37 4.02
CA THR A 27 2.97 1.22 4.38
C THR A 27 3.74 0.63 5.55
N ILE A 28 5.00 0.27 5.29
CA ILE A 28 5.92 -0.34 6.25
C ILE A 28 7.17 0.53 6.43
N THR A 29 7.90 0.31 7.52
CA THR A 29 9.23 0.91 7.71
C THR A 29 10.26 -0.21 7.84
N LEU A 30 11.31 -0.11 7.04
CA LEU A 30 12.44 -1.02 7.05
C LEU A 30 13.62 -0.42 7.79
N LEU A 31 14.34 -1.25 8.53
CA LEU A 31 15.68 -0.96 9.04
C LEU A 31 16.69 -1.58 8.07
N LEU A 32 17.49 -0.74 7.42
CA LEU A 32 18.55 -1.12 6.50
C LEU A 32 19.89 -1.25 7.23
N LYS A 33 20.94 -1.72 6.52
CA LYS A 33 22.31 -1.67 7.02
C LYS A 33 22.68 -0.24 7.44
N GLY A 34 23.47 -0.09 8.53
CA GLY A 34 23.85 1.22 9.05
C GLY A 34 22.75 1.92 9.84
N ASN A 35 21.77 1.21 10.36
CA ASN A 35 20.66 1.74 11.17
C ASN A 35 19.78 2.78 10.43
N GLN A 36 19.81 2.81 9.12
CA GLN A 36 18.97 3.70 8.33
C GLN A 36 17.54 3.17 8.28
N GLN A 37 16.56 4.04 8.61
CA GLN A 37 15.16 3.71 8.47
C GLN A 37 14.64 4.18 7.10
N LYS A 38 13.93 3.29 6.40
CA LYS A 38 13.31 3.60 5.13
C LYS A 38 11.84 3.29 5.14
N LYS A 39 11.01 4.29 4.85
CA LYS A 39 9.56 4.14 4.74
C LYS A 39 9.18 3.70 3.32
N ILE A 40 8.55 2.55 3.21
CA ILE A 40 8.11 1.94 1.97
C ILE A 40 6.59 2.00 1.85
N ARG A 41 6.10 2.46 0.71
CA ARG A 41 4.74 2.28 0.22
C ARG A 41 4.74 1.08 -0.72
N LEU A 42 3.94 0.07 -0.46
CA LEU A 42 3.86 -1.09 -1.33
C LEU A 42 3.37 -0.67 -2.73
N ALA A 43 4.05 -1.16 -3.76
CA ALA A 43 3.65 -0.94 -5.14
C ALA A 43 2.38 -1.74 -5.48
N GLU A 44 1.58 -1.25 -6.43
CA GLU A 44 0.50 -1.96 -7.11
C GLU A 44 -0.70 -2.37 -6.25
N VAL A 45 -0.70 -2.03 -4.95
CA VAL A 45 -1.84 -2.26 -4.03
C VAL A 45 -2.22 -0.97 -3.33
N ASP A 46 -3.51 -0.80 -3.02
CA ASP A 46 -4.03 0.27 -2.17
C ASP A 46 -4.92 -0.36 -1.10
N CYS A 47 -4.50 -0.26 0.15
CA CYS A 47 -5.22 -0.86 1.28
C CYS A 47 -6.18 0.13 1.91
N PRO A 48 -7.28 -0.33 2.54
CA PRO A 48 -8.16 0.52 3.31
C PRO A 48 -7.39 1.34 4.34
N GLU A 49 -7.73 2.62 4.42
CA GLU A 49 -7.10 3.61 5.30
C GLU A 49 -7.36 3.32 6.79
N ASN A 50 -6.52 3.85 7.67
CA ASN A 50 -6.81 3.85 9.10
C ASN A 50 -8.14 4.60 9.35
N GLY A 51 -9.12 3.91 9.97
CA GLY A 51 -10.47 4.43 10.18
C GLY A 51 -11.46 4.15 9.03
N GLN A 52 -11.04 3.51 7.96
CA GLN A 52 -11.91 2.89 6.97
C GLN A 52 -12.23 1.44 7.39
N ALA A 53 -13.39 0.94 6.97
CA ALA A 53 -13.72 -0.48 7.14
C ALA A 53 -12.58 -1.35 6.59
N PHE A 54 -12.24 -2.42 7.27
CA PHE A 54 -11.11 -3.32 6.98
C PHE A 54 -9.70 -2.71 7.07
N GLY A 55 -9.52 -1.43 7.42
CA GLY A 55 -8.17 -0.84 7.56
C GLY A 55 -7.34 -1.50 8.66
N LYS A 56 -7.95 -1.83 9.80
CA LYS A 56 -7.29 -2.59 10.88
C LYS A 56 -6.92 -4.01 10.42
N ASN A 57 -7.81 -4.67 9.70
CA ASN A 57 -7.60 -6.02 9.18
C ASN A 57 -6.43 -6.06 8.19
N ALA A 58 -6.37 -5.11 7.25
CA ALA A 58 -5.27 -4.98 6.31
C ALA A 58 -3.92 -4.77 7.02
N LYS A 59 -3.87 -3.87 8.01
CA LYS A 59 -2.68 -3.65 8.83
C LYS A 59 -2.27 -4.90 9.61
N GLN A 60 -3.21 -5.61 10.22
CA GLN A 60 -2.95 -6.86 10.94
C GLN A 60 -2.44 -7.94 10.01
N PHE A 61 -3.03 -8.08 8.81
CA PHE A 61 -2.55 -9.01 7.80
C PHE A 61 -1.09 -8.74 7.43
N THR A 62 -0.76 -7.50 7.05
CA THR A 62 0.62 -7.12 6.72
C THR A 62 1.57 -7.39 7.88
N SER A 63 1.16 -7.06 9.11
CA SER A 63 1.95 -7.33 10.30
C SER A 63 2.23 -8.83 10.49
N ALA A 64 1.22 -9.67 10.37
CA ALA A 64 1.36 -11.12 10.49
C ALA A 64 2.29 -11.71 9.42
N GLN A 65 2.30 -11.13 8.21
CA GLN A 65 3.14 -11.61 7.12
C GLN A 65 4.62 -11.22 7.29
N VAL A 66 4.91 -9.96 7.66
CA VAL A 66 6.27 -9.42 7.51
C VAL A 66 6.85 -8.73 8.73
N PHE A 67 6.11 -8.44 9.80
CA PHE A 67 6.65 -7.74 10.96
C PHE A 67 7.80 -8.51 11.62
N GLY A 68 8.92 -7.84 11.86
CA GLY A 68 10.14 -8.44 12.44
C GLY A 68 10.97 -9.27 11.47
N LYS A 69 10.46 -9.58 10.26
CA LYS A 69 11.18 -10.34 9.24
C LYS A 69 12.13 -9.46 8.43
N THR A 70 13.15 -10.06 7.85
CA THR A 70 13.94 -9.47 6.77
C THR A 70 13.25 -9.76 5.45
N VAL A 71 12.99 -8.69 4.68
CA VAL A 71 12.34 -8.75 3.38
C VAL A 71 13.31 -8.23 2.32
N SER A 72 13.14 -8.66 1.08
CA SER A 72 13.78 -8.03 -0.08
C SER A 72 12.82 -7.06 -0.76
N PHE A 73 13.35 -6.01 -1.36
CA PHE A 73 12.52 -5.05 -2.07
C PHE A 73 13.21 -4.48 -3.31
N VAL A 74 12.38 -4.10 -4.27
CA VAL A 74 12.79 -3.42 -5.51
C VAL A 74 12.03 -2.10 -5.58
N GLU A 75 12.76 -1.00 -5.50
CA GLU A 75 12.17 0.34 -5.65
C GLU A 75 11.76 0.56 -7.10
N THR A 76 10.54 1.06 -7.28
CA THR A 76 9.97 1.36 -8.60
C THR A 76 9.80 2.86 -8.82
N ASN A 77 9.58 3.62 -7.74
CA ASN A 77 9.35 5.06 -7.79
C ASN A 77 9.47 5.70 -6.39
N THR A 78 9.31 7.01 -6.32
CA THR A 78 9.14 7.77 -5.07
C THR A 78 7.88 8.60 -5.16
N ASP A 79 7.07 8.62 -4.11
CA ASP A 79 5.86 9.43 -4.09
C ASP A 79 6.12 10.89 -3.67
N ARG A 80 5.10 11.73 -3.83
CA ARG A 80 5.18 13.16 -3.48
C ARG A 80 5.45 13.45 -1.99
N TYR A 81 5.38 12.44 -1.13
CA TYR A 81 5.66 12.53 0.31
C TYR A 81 7.05 12.00 0.67
N GLY A 82 7.87 11.67 -0.34
CA GLY A 82 9.21 11.14 -0.15
C GLY A 82 9.27 9.66 0.28
N ARG A 83 8.14 8.91 0.19
CA ARG A 83 8.15 7.46 0.46
C ARG A 83 8.64 6.74 -0.80
N SER A 84 9.53 5.77 -0.63
CA SER A 84 9.87 4.86 -1.72
C SER A 84 8.68 3.95 -2.02
N ILE A 85 8.26 3.91 -3.28
CA ILE A 85 7.29 2.92 -3.77
C ILE A 85 8.08 1.70 -4.19
N ALA A 86 7.77 0.52 -3.61
CA ALA A 86 8.55 -0.68 -3.87
C ALA A 86 7.70 -1.97 -3.91
N LYS A 87 8.17 -2.92 -4.72
CA LYS A 87 7.73 -4.31 -4.65
C LYS A 87 8.48 -4.99 -3.52
N VAL A 88 7.75 -5.59 -2.58
CA VAL A 88 8.31 -6.22 -1.37
C VAL A 88 8.06 -7.72 -1.42
N TYR A 89 9.12 -8.51 -1.19
CA TYR A 89 9.10 -9.96 -1.24
C TYR A 89 9.59 -10.54 0.09
N TYR A 90 8.96 -11.62 0.54
CA TYR A 90 9.24 -12.31 1.81
C TYR A 90 9.04 -13.82 1.66
N ASP A 91 9.50 -14.60 2.62
CA ASP A 91 9.30 -16.06 2.69
C ASP A 91 9.32 -16.73 1.30
N ASP A 92 10.51 -17.00 0.76
CA ASP A 92 10.71 -17.68 -0.54
C ASP A 92 10.08 -16.97 -1.76
N GLY A 93 10.09 -15.65 -1.74
CA GLY A 93 9.70 -14.84 -2.90
C GLY A 93 8.21 -14.52 -2.99
N LYS A 94 7.43 -14.68 -1.92
CA LYS A 94 6.03 -14.22 -1.89
C LYS A 94 5.96 -12.71 -2.06
N TYR A 95 5.18 -12.24 -3.03
CA TYR A 95 4.96 -10.83 -3.29
C TYR A 95 3.86 -10.27 -2.38
N LEU A 96 4.21 -9.39 -1.44
CA LEU A 96 3.31 -8.92 -0.38
C LEU A 96 2.04 -8.26 -0.93
N SER A 97 2.14 -7.43 -1.97
CA SER A 97 0.96 -6.79 -2.58
C SER A 97 0.00 -7.81 -3.19
N LYS A 98 0.53 -8.84 -3.84
CA LYS A 98 -0.27 -9.95 -4.38
C LYS A 98 -1.02 -10.69 -3.28
N GLU A 99 -0.35 -10.98 -2.16
CA GLU A 99 -0.97 -11.68 -1.03
C GLU A 99 -2.07 -10.82 -0.36
N LEU A 100 -1.88 -9.50 -0.26
CA LEU A 100 -2.90 -8.57 0.22
C LEU A 100 -4.14 -8.57 -0.67
N ILE A 101 -3.97 -8.48 -1.99
CA ILE A 101 -5.08 -8.49 -2.97
C ILE A 101 -5.80 -9.85 -2.90
N LYS A 102 -5.05 -10.95 -2.88
CA LYS A 102 -5.60 -12.31 -2.81
C LYS A 102 -6.42 -12.57 -1.55
N ALA A 103 -5.99 -12.01 -0.41
CA ALA A 103 -6.69 -12.10 0.87
C ALA A 103 -7.87 -11.13 1.00
N GLY A 104 -8.12 -10.28 0.01
CA GLY A 104 -9.13 -9.22 0.09
C GLY A 104 -8.80 -8.18 1.17
N MET A 105 -7.52 -7.88 1.37
CA MET A 105 -7.05 -6.87 2.32
C MET A 105 -6.54 -5.60 1.63
N GLY A 106 -6.58 -5.55 0.30
CA GLY A 106 -6.20 -4.41 -0.52
C GLY A 106 -6.81 -4.51 -1.91
N TRP A 107 -6.90 -3.38 -2.57
CA TRP A 107 -7.34 -3.22 -3.93
C TRP A 107 -6.14 -3.23 -4.88
N TRP A 108 -6.28 -3.87 -6.04
CA TRP A 108 -5.32 -3.66 -7.11
C TRP A 108 -5.35 -2.20 -7.55
N TYR A 109 -4.21 -1.53 -7.45
CA TYR A 109 -4.11 -0.11 -7.80
C TYR A 109 -3.79 0.03 -9.30
N PHE A 110 -4.76 -0.26 -10.14
CA PHE A 110 -4.65 -0.35 -11.59
C PHE A 110 -4.03 0.90 -12.25
N SER A 111 -4.28 2.11 -11.70
CA SER A 111 -3.71 3.36 -12.23
C SER A 111 -2.17 3.42 -12.11
N TYR A 112 -1.58 2.60 -11.26
CA TYR A 112 -0.14 2.55 -10.98
C TYR A 112 0.45 1.16 -11.17
N SER A 113 -0.29 0.24 -11.79
CA SER A 113 0.14 -1.13 -12.07
C SER A 113 -0.16 -1.50 -13.51
N LYS A 114 0.82 -2.11 -14.18
CA LYS A 114 0.65 -2.71 -15.50
C LYS A 114 0.41 -4.22 -15.44
N ASP A 115 0.45 -4.81 -14.24
CA ASP A 115 0.29 -6.25 -14.05
C ASP A 115 -1.20 -6.62 -13.95
N ALA A 116 -1.81 -6.92 -15.10
CA ALA A 116 -3.21 -7.35 -15.17
C ALA A 116 -3.49 -8.67 -14.42
N SER A 117 -2.46 -9.46 -14.08
CA SER A 117 -2.65 -10.67 -13.30
C SER A 117 -3.16 -10.37 -11.89
N LEU A 118 -2.78 -9.23 -11.31
CA LEU A 118 -3.28 -8.76 -10.01
C LEU A 118 -4.78 -8.42 -10.07
N GLY A 119 -5.25 -7.90 -11.21
CA GLY A 119 -6.68 -7.68 -11.46
C GLY A 119 -7.48 -8.98 -11.40
N LYS A 120 -7.01 -10.03 -12.07
CA LYS A 120 -7.65 -11.37 -12.04
C LYS A 120 -7.67 -11.96 -10.63
N ILE A 121 -6.63 -11.72 -9.84
CA ILE A 121 -6.57 -12.15 -8.43
C ILE A 121 -7.62 -11.42 -7.61
N GLN A 122 -7.79 -10.11 -7.83
CA GLN A 122 -8.85 -9.32 -7.19
C GLN A 122 -10.24 -9.83 -7.57
N GLU A 123 -10.52 -10.05 -8.86
CA GLU A 123 -11.79 -10.60 -9.34
C GLU A 123 -12.12 -11.93 -8.66
N ASN A 124 -11.12 -12.81 -8.50
CA ASN A 124 -11.31 -14.07 -7.78
C ASN A 124 -11.62 -13.84 -6.29
N ALA A 125 -10.92 -12.90 -5.63
CA ALA A 125 -11.19 -12.55 -4.24
C ALA A 125 -12.62 -11.97 -4.07
N GLN A 126 -13.07 -11.15 -5.01
CA GLN A 126 -14.44 -10.60 -5.08
C GLN A 126 -15.48 -11.71 -5.24
N TYR A 127 -15.29 -12.59 -6.22
CA TYR A 127 -16.19 -13.72 -6.46
C TYR A 127 -16.35 -14.59 -5.22
N ARG A 128 -15.26 -14.86 -4.52
CA ARG A 128 -15.23 -15.66 -3.29
C ARG A 128 -15.65 -14.88 -2.04
N LYS A 129 -15.92 -13.58 -2.15
CA LYS A 129 -16.30 -12.70 -1.04
C LYS A 129 -15.33 -12.76 0.15
N VAL A 130 -14.02 -12.79 -0.11
CA VAL A 130 -13.02 -12.83 0.97
C VAL A 130 -12.62 -11.43 1.44
N GLY A 131 -12.28 -11.30 2.71
CA GLY A 131 -11.82 -10.05 3.31
C GLY A 131 -12.84 -8.93 3.16
N LEU A 132 -12.41 -7.77 2.65
CA LEU A 132 -13.24 -6.58 2.43
C LEU A 132 -14.40 -6.83 1.44
N TRP A 133 -14.31 -7.86 0.58
CA TRP A 133 -15.32 -8.19 -0.41
C TRP A 133 -16.55 -8.91 0.16
N GLN A 134 -16.58 -9.16 1.49
CA GLN A 134 -17.80 -9.55 2.21
C GLN A 134 -18.78 -8.39 2.31
N ASP A 135 -18.27 -7.15 2.27
CA ASP A 135 -19.09 -5.94 2.24
C ASP A 135 -19.46 -5.60 0.80
N VAL A 136 -20.75 -5.64 0.48
CA VAL A 136 -21.26 -5.29 -0.85
C VAL A 136 -21.06 -3.80 -1.19
N ASN A 137 -20.86 -2.97 -0.16
CA ASN A 137 -20.61 -1.55 -0.28
C ASN A 137 -19.14 -1.19 -0.06
N ALA A 138 -18.22 -2.12 -0.28
CA ALA A 138 -16.79 -1.88 -0.11
C ALA A 138 -16.33 -0.66 -0.93
N VAL A 139 -15.82 0.36 -0.24
CA VAL A 139 -15.36 1.62 -0.84
C VAL A 139 -13.86 1.52 -1.10
N ALA A 140 -13.43 1.88 -2.30
CA ALA A 140 -12.01 1.92 -2.61
C ALA A 140 -11.28 3.02 -1.82
N PRO A 141 -10.00 2.80 -1.42
CA PRO A 141 -9.26 3.77 -0.59
C PRO A 141 -9.15 5.15 -1.23
N TRP A 142 -8.97 5.23 -2.55
CA TRP A 142 -8.93 6.52 -3.27
C TRP A 142 -10.25 7.29 -3.23
N ASP A 143 -11.39 6.59 -3.29
CA ASP A 143 -12.72 7.20 -3.16
C ASP A 143 -12.97 7.64 -1.71
N TYR A 144 -12.58 6.82 -0.74
CA TYR A 144 -12.64 7.18 0.67
C TYR A 144 -11.83 8.44 0.98
N ARG A 145 -10.60 8.56 0.45
CA ARG A 145 -9.78 9.78 0.58
C ARG A 145 -10.45 10.98 -0.07
N LYS A 146 -11.09 10.81 -1.23
CA LYS A 146 -11.85 11.87 -1.91
C LYS A 146 -13.02 12.34 -1.05
N MET A 147 -13.86 11.43 -0.57
CA MET A 147 -15.00 11.73 0.31
C MET A 147 -14.55 12.48 1.59
N LYS A 148 -13.50 12.00 2.27
CA LYS A 148 -12.96 12.68 3.47
C LYS A 148 -12.48 14.09 3.18
N ARG A 149 -11.88 14.32 2.03
CA ARG A 149 -11.42 15.65 1.60
C ARG A 149 -12.59 16.59 1.37
N GLU A 150 -13.63 16.12 0.69
CA GLU A 150 -14.85 16.88 0.42
C GLU A 150 -15.58 17.26 1.70
N LEU A 151 -15.79 16.30 2.62
CA LEU A 151 -16.39 16.55 3.93
C LEU A 151 -15.61 17.60 4.73
N ARG A 152 -14.28 17.53 4.70
CA ARG A 152 -13.42 18.51 5.39
C ARG A 152 -13.54 19.90 4.77
N ASN A 153 -13.64 20.01 3.46
CA ASN A 153 -13.81 21.28 2.76
C ASN A 153 -15.17 21.89 3.06
N ASN A 154 -16.25 21.10 3.04
CA ASN A 154 -17.59 21.57 3.36
C ASN A 154 -17.68 22.10 4.81
N LYS A 155 -17.10 21.39 5.78
CA LYS A 155 -17.02 21.86 7.18
C LYS A 155 -16.27 23.20 7.30
N LYS A 156 -15.20 23.40 6.53
CA LYS A 156 -14.48 24.68 6.53
C LYS A 156 -15.31 25.83 5.95
N ILE A 157 -16.07 25.56 4.88
CA ILE A 157 -16.96 26.56 4.27
C ILE A 157 -18.09 26.94 5.24
N GLU A 158 -18.70 25.98 5.90
CA GLU A 158 -19.74 26.24 6.90
C GLU A 158 -19.22 27.04 8.09
N ALA A 159 -18.06 26.67 8.63
CA ALA A 159 -17.42 27.39 9.72
C ALA A 159 -17.09 28.85 9.33
N ALA A 160 -16.61 29.08 8.10
CA ALA A 160 -16.34 30.42 7.59
C ALA A 160 -17.64 31.26 7.48
N LYS A 161 -18.72 30.67 6.98
CA LYS A 161 -20.04 31.36 6.88
C LYS A 161 -20.60 31.73 8.25
N THR A 162 -20.46 30.86 9.24
CA THR A 162 -20.92 31.10 10.61
C THR A 162 -20.09 32.18 11.31
N GLY A 163 -18.75 32.14 11.15
CA GLY A 163 -17.86 33.17 11.70
C GLY A 163 -18.09 34.57 11.09
N THR A 164 -18.46 34.65 9.81
CA THR A 164 -18.78 35.93 9.16
C THR A 164 -20.14 36.49 9.66
N LYS A 165 -21.12 35.61 9.93
CA LYS A 165 -22.43 36.05 10.50
C LYS A 165 -22.28 36.65 11.90
N ILE A 166 -21.42 36.11 12.75
CA ILE A 166 -21.22 36.62 14.11
C ILE A 166 -20.52 38.02 14.07
N LYS A 167 -19.60 38.25 13.15
CA LYS A 167 -18.95 39.55 12.98
C LYS A 167 -19.88 40.65 12.37
N ALA A 168 -20.94 40.29 11.71
CA ALA A 168 -21.89 41.22 11.09
C ALA A 168 -23.02 41.66 12.04
N VAL A 169 -23.11 41.04 13.22
CA VAL A 169 -24.17 41.32 14.23
C VAL A 169 -23.57 41.99 15.50
N ALA A 170 -22.26 42.19 15.56
CA ALA A 170 -21.53 42.91 16.60
C ALA A 170 -21.09 44.28 16.09
#